data_8a34da29e718e2eac6056bb25f7d5eea
#
_entry.id   8a34da29e718e2eac6056bb25f7d5eea
#
_cell.length_a   1.000
_cell.length_b   1.000
_cell.length_c   1.000
_cell.angle_alpha   90.00
_cell.angle_beta   90.00
_cell.angle_gamma   90.00
#
_symmetry.space_group_name_H-M   'P 1'
#
loop_
_entity.id
_entity.type
_entity.pdbx_description
1 polymer ?
#
loop_
_entity_poly.entity_id
_entity_poly.type
_entity_poly.pdbx_seq_one_letter_code
_entity_poly.pdbx_strand_id
1 'polypeptide(L)'
;MTRRQSLTLLAAPALAASGANTKWPVCMFSKHFQWTGIEQMTALCQQIGFDGIDLTLRPGGHIEPEAVAEELPRALAIIHKAGLATPMVTSHIVDPSTPHAERVMTALKKAGIPRYRWDGFKYDAKRPLPAQLKEIKPRVRDLAAMNKQFGLCAMYHTHSGVNRVGASMWDLYSLLEDFSPDQVSANLDVGHATAEGGFGGWIHSTRLLGPHTRGIALKDFAWKKEGKNWRPGWCAFGQGMVDFKQFLTMIKAAGFQGPIQLHYEYPELGGIDAGKKELTIPQERVVAIFQRDLEACRIVLREAGMA
;
A
#
# COMPACT_ATOMS: atom_id res chain seq x y z
N MET A 1 4.88 54.76 -29.04
CA MET A 1 5.98 53.94 -28.50
C MET A 1 5.40 52.95 -27.54
N THR A 2 5.13 51.73 -28.00
CA THR A 2 4.48 50.63 -27.22
C THR A 2 5.55 49.66 -26.75
N ARG A 3 5.75 49.58 -25.43
CA ARG A 3 6.61 48.55 -24.79
C ARG A 3 5.93 47.20 -24.83
N ARG A 4 6.46 46.26 -25.62
CA ARG A 4 6.15 44.84 -25.53
C ARG A 4 6.87 44.27 -24.29
N GLN A 5 6.10 43.77 -23.31
CA GLN A 5 6.65 42.95 -22.25
C GLN A 5 6.73 41.53 -22.73
N SER A 6 7.94 41.00 -22.83
CA SER A 6 8.18 39.57 -23.10
C SER A 6 8.01 38.79 -21.80
N LEU A 7 7.00 37.96 -21.74
CA LEU A 7 6.86 36.94 -20.69
C LEU A 7 7.84 35.79 -20.99
N THR A 8 8.88 35.72 -20.19
CA THR A 8 9.79 34.57 -20.17
C THR A 8 9.13 33.48 -19.33
N LEU A 9 8.64 32.41 -19.99
CA LEU A 9 8.25 31.18 -19.30
C LEU A 9 9.53 30.56 -18.70
N LEU A 10 9.65 30.58 -17.39
CA LEU A 10 10.61 29.77 -16.66
C LEU A 10 10.11 28.31 -16.72
N ALA A 11 10.76 27.48 -17.51
CA ALA A 11 10.60 26.06 -17.50
C ALA A 11 11.05 25.52 -16.13
N ALA A 12 10.14 24.92 -15.37
CA ALA A 12 10.49 24.20 -14.16
C ALA A 12 11.43 23.03 -14.53
N PRO A 13 12.48 22.79 -13.74
CA PRO A 13 13.36 21.66 -14.00
C PRO A 13 12.56 20.37 -13.83
N ALA A 14 12.57 19.53 -14.86
CA ALA A 14 12.08 18.16 -14.78
C ALA A 14 12.92 17.44 -13.71
N LEU A 15 12.31 17.09 -12.57
CA LEU A 15 12.92 16.17 -11.61
C LEU A 15 13.12 14.83 -12.32
N ALA A 16 14.39 14.48 -12.53
CA ALA A 16 14.75 13.16 -13.02
C ALA A 16 14.24 12.11 -12.01
N ALA A 17 13.38 11.20 -12.48
CA ALA A 17 12.90 10.08 -11.69
C ALA A 17 14.07 9.14 -11.36
N SER A 18 14.57 9.19 -10.12
CA SER A 18 15.58 8.26 -9.60
C SER A 18 14.92 7.08 -8.87
N GLY A 19 13.84 6.52 -9.42
CA GLY A 19 13.02 5.51 -8.72
C GLY A 19 13.68 4.14 -8.51
N ALA A 20 14.79 3.83 -9.18
CA ALA A 20 15.33 2.47 -9.19
C ALA A 20 16.22 2.10 -7.97
N ASN A 21 16.62 3.04 -7.11
CA ASN A 21 17.63 2.78 -6.05
C ASN A 21 17.29 3.34 -4.66
N THR A 22 16.07 3.78 -4.40
CA THR A 22 15.68 4.25 -3.07
C THR A 22 15.34 3.10 -2.12
N LYS A 23 15.78 3.20 -0.86
CA LYS A 23 15.41 2.25 0.20
C LYS A 23 13.90 2.26 0.53
N TRP A 24 13.22 3.36 0.22
CA TRP A 24 11.83 3.63 0.57
C TRP A 24 11.06 4.20 -0.62
N PRO A 25 10.86 3.41 -1.70
CA PRO A 25 10.13 3.89 -2.87
C PRO A 25 8.67 4.19 -2.53
N VAL A 26 8.19 5.38 -2.90
CA VAL A 26 6.80 5.76 -2.76
C VAL A 26 6.03 5.25 -3.98
N CYS A 27 5.16 4.30 -3.75
CA CYS A 27 4.42 3.59 -4.80
C CYS A 27 2.94 4.02 -4.84
N MET A 28 2.44 4.17 -6.06
CA MET A 28 1.01 4.27 -6.30
C MET A 28 0.37 2.88 -6.15
N PHE A 29 -0.68 2.79 -5.34
CA PHE A 29 -1.53 1.60 -5.30
C PHE A 29 -2.45 1.59 -6.53
N SER A 30 -2.22 0.67 -7.46
CA SER A 30 -2.88 0.68 -8.77
C SER A 30 -4.40 0.50 -8.73
N LYS A 31 -4.97 0.09 -7.58
CA LYS A 31 -6.43 0.12 -7.36
C LYS A 31 -7.05 1.47 -7.74
N HIS A 32 -6.33 2.56 -7.51
CA HIS A 32 -6.82 3.91 -7.80
C HIS A 32 -6.78 4.27 -9.30
N PHE A 33 -6.25 3.38 -10.12
CA PHE A 33 -6.17 3.50 -11.58
C PHE A 33 -6.95 2.41 -12.32
N GLN A 34 -7.88 1.70 -11.66
CA GLN A 34 -8.69 0.65 -12.30
C GLN A 34 -9.63 1.16 -13.42
N TRP A 35 -9.72 2.49 -13.59
CA TRP A 35 -10.42 3.15 -14.69
C TRP A 35 -9.58 3.26 -15.98
N THR A 36 -8.34 2.79 -15.98
CA THR A 36 -7.43 2.85 -17.14
C THR A 36 -6.57 1.60 -17.24
N GLY A 37 -5.95 1.38 -18.41
CA GLY A 37 -5.00 0.29 -18.65
C GLY A 37 -3.58 0.61 -18.16
N ILE A 38 -2.68 -0.38 -18.28
CA ILE A 38 -1.31 -0.34 -17.78
C ILE A 38 -0.51 0.83 -18.38
N GLU A 39 -0.63 1.07 -19.68
CA GLU A 39 0.11 2.10 -20.40
C GLU A 39 -0.22 3.50 -19.88
N GLN A 40 -1.51 3.84 -19.80
CA GLN A 40 -1.95 5.15 -19.34
C GLN A 40 -1.69 5.32 -17.85
N MET A 41 -1.95 4.32 -17.02
CA MET A 41 -1.60 4.33 -15.60
C MET A 41 -0.12 4.63 -15.40
N THR A 42 0.74 3.94 -16.14
CA THR A 42 2.20 4.10 -16.06
C THR A 42 2.61 5.53 -16.43
N ALA A 43 2.09 6.07 -17.54
CA ALA A 43 2.37 7.43 -17.96
C ALA A 43 1.93 8.47 -16.92
N LEU A 44 0.74 8.29 -16.32
CA LEU A 44 0.25 9.17 -15.27
C LEU A 44 1.06 9.06 -13.98
N CYS A 45 1.44 7.85 -13.55
CA CYS A 45 2.30 7.66 -12.38
C CYS A 45 3.66 8.34 -12.55
N GLN A 46 4.26 8.25 -13.75
CA GLN A 46 5.50 8.94 -14.10
C GLN A 46 5.30 10.47 -14.07
N GLN A 47 4.23 10.98 -14.67
CA GLN A 47 3.90 12.42 -14.68
C GLN A 47 3.68 12.98 -13.28
N ILE A 48 3.01 12.22 -12.40
CA ILE A 48 2.74 12.58 -11.01
C ILE A 48 4.04 12.58 -10.19
N GLY A 49 5.00 11.71 -10.51
CA GLY A 49 6.30 11.63 -9.86
C GLY A 49 6.42 10.53 -8.81
N PHE A 50 5.67 9.43 -8.93
CA PHE A 50 5.85 8.23 -8.09
C PHE A 50 7.18 7.54 -8.42
N ASP A 51 7.73 6.82 -7.43
CA ASP A 51 8.94 6.01 -7.62
C ASP A 51 8.60 4.62 -8.18
N GLY A 52 7.36 4.17 -7.99
CA GLY A 52 6.93 2.85 -8.42
C GLY A 52 5.42 2.64 -8.36
N ILE A 53 5.03 1.42 -8.69
CA ILE A 53 3.63 0.98 -8.73
C ILE A 53 3.49 -0.30 -7.91
N ASP A 54 2.55 -0.32 -6.95
CA ASP A 54 2.00 -1.53 -6.35
C ASP A 54 0.88 -2.04 -7.25
N LEU A 55 1.21 -3.00 -8.12
CA LEU A 55 0.31 -3.51 -9.14
C LEU A 55 -0.71 -4.49 -8.55
N THR A 56 -2.00 -4.30 -8.83
CA THR A 56 -3.05 -5.22 -8.41
C THR A 56 -3.07 -6.48 -9.27
N LEU A 57 -2.72 -7.59 -8.65
CA LEU A 57 -2.67 -8.93 -9.19
C LEU A 57 -3.65 -9.81 -8.42
N ARG A 58 -4.93 -9.65 -8.73
CA ARG A 58 -6.04 -10.27 -8.01
C ARG A 58 -7.31 -10.23 -8.86
N PRO A 59 -8.35 -11.01 -8.52
CA PRO A 59 -9.63 -10.94 -9.21
C PRO A 59 -10.17 -9.50 -9.30
N GLY A 60 -10.50 -9.05 -10.51
CA GLY A 60 -10.94 -7.69 -10.80
C GLY A 60 -9.86 -6.61 -10.72
N GLY A 61 -8.58 -6.98 -10.55
CA GLY A 61 -7.43 -6.09 -10.59
C GLY A 61 -6.98 -5.73 -12.01
N HIS A 62 -5.75 -5.20 -12.15
CA HIS A 62 -5.14 -4.95 -13.47
C HIS A 62 -4.69 -6.23 -14.15
N ILE A 63 -4.32 -7.25 -13.36
CA ILE A 63 -3.94 -8.57 -13.84
C ILE A 63 -4.74 -9.62 -13.09
N GLU A 64 -5.46 -10.45 -13.84
CA GLU A 64 -6.16 -11.60 -13.28
C GLU A 64 -5.14 -12.70 -12.92
N PRO A 65 -5.34 -13.43 -11.79
CA PRO A 65 -4.41 -14.46 -11.33
C PRO A 65 -4.15 -15.57 -12.36
N GLU A 66 -5.15 -15.89 -13.16
CA GLU A 66 -5.07 -16.90 -14.22
C GLU A 66 -4.13 -16.48 -15.35
N ALA A 67 -4.11 -15.18 -15.67
CA ALA A 67 -3.34 -14.61 -16.79
C ALA A 67 -1.95 -14.11 -16.37
N VAL A 68 -1.58 -14.25 -15.09
CA VAL A 68 -0.36 -13.65 -14.54
C VAL A 68 0.92 -14.04 -15.28
N ALA A 69 1.01 -15.27 -15.80
CA ALA A 69 2.21 -15.77 -16.47
C ALA A 69 2.54 -15.01 -17.76
N GLU A 70 1.50 -14.55 -18.49
CA GLU A 70 1.61 -13.84 -19.75
C GLU A 70 1.55 -12.31 -19.55
N GLU A 71 0.67 -11.83 -18.68
CA GLU A 71 0.39 -10.40 -18.54
C GLU A 71 1.41 -9.67 -17.65
N LEU A 72 1.89 -10.31 -16.58
CA LEU A 72 2.83 -9.66 -15.66
C LEU A 72 4.14 -9.23 -16.37
N PRO A 73 4.80 -10.07 -17.19
CA PRO A 73 6.01 -9.64 -17.90
C PRO A 73 5.78 -8.46 -18.85
N ARG A 74 4.62 -8.41 -19.51
CA ARG A 74 4.24 -7.30 -20.42
C ARG A 74 4.02 -6.00 -19.63
N ALA A 75 3.26 -6.07 -18.53
CA ALA A 75 3.03 -4.92 -17.66
C ALA A 75 4.35 -4.36 -17.09
N LEU A 76 5.24 -5.24 -16.62
CA LEU A 76 6.54 -4.84 -16.08
C LEU A 76 7.44 -4.20 -17.15
N ALA A 77 7.42 -4.68 -18.38
CA ALA A 77 8.18 -4.08 -19.47
C ALA A 77 7.77 -2.62 -19.72
N ILE A 78 6.46 -2.32 -19.64
CA ILE A 78 5.92 -0.97 -19.78
C ILE A 78 6.33 -0.09 -18.57
N ILE A 79 6.10 -0.58 -17.36
CA ILE A 79 6.37 0.14 -16.10
C ILE A 79 7.87 0.46 -15.99
N HIS A 80 8.73 -0.53 -16.20
CA HIS A 80 10.18 -0.34 -16.07
C HIS A 80 10.76 0.54 -17.17
N LYS A 81 10.22 0.48 -18.40
CA LYS A 81 10.61 1.38 -19.49
C LYS A 81 10.34 2.86 -19.14
N ALA A 82 9.31 3.13 -18.34
CA ALA A 82 9.02 4.47 -17.83
C ALA A 82 9.88 4.87 -16.62
N GLY A 83 10.82 4.04 -16.18
CA GLY A 83 11.68 4.30 -15.03
C GLY A 83 11.02 4.07 -13.68
N LEU A 84 9.84 3.44 -13.63
CA LEU A 84 9.12 3.14 -12.40
C LEU A 84 9.47 1.75 -11.88
N ALA A 85 9.58 1.60 -10.55
CA ALA A 85 9.82 0.32 -9.91
C ALA A 85 8.50 -0.45 -9.64
N THR A 86 8.60 -1.77 -9.49
CA THR A 86 7.51 -2.63 -8.97
C THR A 86 8.07 -3.44 -7.80
N PRO A 87 8.29 -2.83 -6.63
CA PRO A 87 8.91 -3.50 -5.49
C PRO A 87 8.00 -4.49 -4.78
N MET A 88 6.72 -4.45 -5.09
CA MET A 88 5.67 -5.33 -4.58
C MET A 88 4.47 -5.36 -5.51
N VAL A 89 3.58 -6.32 -5.28
CA VAL A 89 2.24 -6.38 -5.88
C VAL A 89 1.18 -6.60 -4.81
N THR A 90 -0.05 -6.18 -5.09
CA THR A 90 -1.21 -6.53 -4.26
C THR A 90 -1.89 -7.78 -4.79
N SER A 91 -1.84 -8.87 -4.04
CA SER A 91 -2.45 -10.17 -4.38
C SER A 91 -3.76 -10.42 -3.61
N HIS A 92 -4.39 -11.55 -3.92
CA HIS A 92 -5.55 -12.12 -3.21
C HIS A 92 -5.17 -13.36 -2.38
N ILE A 93 -3.88 -13.67 -2.28
CA ILE A 93 -3.41 -14.87 -1.60
C ILE A 93 -3.67 -14.72 -0.10
N VAL A 94 -4.36 -15.71 0.48
CA VAL A 94 -4.60 -15.83 1.92
C VAL A 94 -3.72 -16.93 2.53
N ASP A 95 -3.58 -18.05 1.83
CA ASP A 95 -2.74 -19.19 2.19
C ASP A 95 -2.46 -20.05 0.94
N PRO A 96 -1.70 -21.16 1.05
CA PRO A 96 -1.39 -22.02 -0.10
C PRO A 96 -2.60 -22.61 -0.83
N SER A 97 -3.76 -22.70 -0.17
CA SER A 97 -4.99 -23.22 -0.81
C SER A 97 -5.73 -22.21 -1.66
N THR A 98 -5.29 -20.94 -1.64
CA THR A 98 -5.90 -19.89 -2.46
C THR A 98 -5.76 -20.23 -3.95
N PRO A 99 -6.85 -20.15 -4.75
CA PRO A 99 -6.78 -20.42 -6.18
C PRO A 99 -5.64 -19.65 -6.86
N HIS A 100 -4.87 -20.33 -7.71
CA HIS A 100 -3.73 -19.77 -8.44
C HIS A 100 -2.54 -19.26 -7.60
N ALA A 101 -2.49 -19.52 -6.27
CA ALA A 101 -1.40 -19.03 -5.41
C ALA A 101 -0.01 -19.42 -5.93
N GLU A 102 0.20 -20.69 -6.28
CA GLU A 102 1.50 -21.17 -6.80
C GLU A 102 1.85 -20.55 -8.15
N ARG A 103 0.87 -20.36 -9.05
CA ARG A 103 1.07 -19.68 -10.33
C ARG A 103 1.52 -18.23 -10.13
N VAL A 104 0.86 -17.50 -9.23
CA VAL A 104 1.21 -16.13 -8.88
C VAL A 104 2.61 -16.07 -8.29
N MET A 105 2.94 -16.92 -7.31
CA MET A 105 4.27 -16.95 -6.69
C MET A 105 5.38 -17.32 -7.69
N THR A 106 5.11 -18.23 -8.60
CA THR A 106 6.03 -18.58 -9.71
C THR A 106 6.30 -17.38 -10.60
N ALA A 107 5.26 -16.62 -10.95
CA ALA A 107 5.40 -15.43 -11.80
C ALA A 107 6.18 -14.32 -11.05
N LEU A 108 5.89 -14.08 -9.78
CA LEU A 108 6.62 -13.09 -8.95
C LEU A 108 8.12 -13.46 -8.83
N LYS A 109 8.43 -14.72 -8.54
CA LYS A 109 9.82 -15.20 -8.50
C LYS A 109 10.55 -14.97 -9.82
N LYS A 110 9.94 -15.34 -10.95
CA LYS A 110 10.50 -15.13 -12.30
C LYS A 110 10.70 -13.65 -12.61
N ALA A 111 9.79 -12.80 -12.15
CA ALA A 111 9.85 -11.35 -12.32
C ALA A 111 10.81 -10.63 -11.37
N GLY A 112 11.38 -11.32 -10.38
CA GLY A 112 12.25 -10.72 -9.37
C GLY A 112 11.51 -9.79 -8.40
N ILE A 113 10.20 -9.93 -8.25
CA ILE A 113 9.38 -9.15 -7.30
C ILE A 113 9.36 -9.90 -5.97
N PRO A 114 10.05 -9.40 -4.93
CA PRO A 114 10.28 -10.17 -3.70
C PRO A 114 9.10 -10.14 -2.71
N ARG A 115 8.15 -9.24 -2.90
CA ARG A 115 7.10 -8.96 -1.92
C ARG A 115 5.72 -8.89 -2.55
N TYR A 116 4.72 -9.35 -1.79
CA TYR A 116 3.34 -9.14 -2.19
C TYR A 116 2.48 -8.82 -0.97
N ARG A 117 1.47 -7.96 -1.18
CA ARG A 117 0.43 -7.74 -0.18
C ARG A 117 -0.38 -9.02 -0.04
N TRP A 118 -0.40 -9.53 1.17
CA TRP A 118 -1.16 -10.68 1.59
C TRP A 118 -2.59 -10.26 1.94
N ASP A 119 -3.61 -10.97 1.46
CA ASP A 119 -4.99 -10.72 1.84
C ASP A 119 -5.27 -11.22 3.26
N GLY A 120 -6.28 -10.64 3.89
CA GLY A 120 -6.47 -10.78 5.33
C GLY A 120 -7.47 -11.89 5.73
N PHE A 121 -7.35 -12.32 6.97
CA PHE A 121 -8.33 -13.16 7.64
C PHE A 121 -9.47 -12.32 8.25
N LYS A 122 -10.62 -12.96 8.43
CA LYS A 122 -11.77 -12.38 9.12
C LYS A 122 -12.19 -13.26 10.29
N TYR A 123 -12.62 -12.64 11.37
CA TYR A 123 -13.25 -13.33 12.48
C TYR A 123 -14.72 -13.60 12.22
N ASP A 124 -15.19 -14.77 12.65
CA ASP A 124 -16.60 -15.02 12.91
C ASP A 124 -16.96 -14.46 14.29
N ALA A 125 -17.83 -13.44 14.32
CA ALA A 125 -18.24 -12.78 15.55
C ALA A 125 -18.94 -13.71 16.57
N LYS A 126 -19.43 -14.89 16.14
CA LYS A 126 -20.12 -15.87 16.99
C LYS A 126 -19.16 -16.83 17.69
N ARG A 127 -17.87 -16.81 17.37
CA ARG A 127 -16.88 -17.77 17.87
C ARG A 127 -15.83 -17.08 18.75
N PRO A 128 -15.28 -17.75 19.78
CA PRO A 128 -14.20 -17.21 20.59
C PRO A 128 -12.95 -16.88 19.76
N LEU A 129 -12.42 -15.67 19.90
CA LEU A 129 -11.25 -15.21 19.14
C LEU A 129 -10.00 -16.09 19.33
N PRO A 130 -9.64 -16.53 20.58
CA PRO A 130 -8.45 -17.38 20.76
C PRO A 130 -8.53 -18.72 20.01
N ALA A 131 -9.73 -19.31 19.88
CA ALA A 131 -9.91 -20.55 19.11
C ALA A 131 -9.65 -20.32 17.63
N GLN A 132 -10.14 -19.20 17.08
CA GLN A 132 -9.93 -18.84 15.68
C GLN A 132 -8.48 -18.55 15.37
N LEU A 133 -7.75 -17.85 16.25
CA LEU A 133 -6.32 -17.62 16.09
C LEU A 133 -5.51 -18.92 16.06
N LYS A 134 -5.87 -19.90 16.89
CA LYS A 134 -5.27 -21.25 16.87
C LYS A 134 -5.50 -21.99 15.55
N GLU A 135 -6.65 -21.76 14.89
CA GLU A 135 -6.96 -22.32 13.56
C GLU A 135 -6.24 -21.59 12.43
N ILE A 136 -6.03 -20.28 12.56
CA ILE A 136 -5.32 -19.47 11.56
C ILE A 136 -3.81 -19.72 11.59
N LYS A 137 -3.19 -19.88 12.76
CA LYS A 137 -1.74 -20.04 12.91
C LYS A 137 -1.10 -21.11 12.02
N PRO A 138 -1.67 -22.33 11.88
CA PRO A 138 -1.17 -23.33 10.93
C PRO A 138 -1.19 -22.87 9.47
N ARG A 139 -2.22 -22.12 9.06
CA ARG A 139 -2.31 -21.58 7.69
C ARG A 139 -1.22 -20.55 7.41
N VAL A 140 -0.88 -19.72 8.42
CA VAL A 140 0.25 -18.77 8.36
C VAL A 140 1.57 -19.54 8.25
N ARG A 141 1.77 -20.60 9.03
CA ARG A 141 2.95 -21.46 8.95
C ARG A 141 3.12 -22.07 7.54
N ASP A 142 2.04 -22.57 6.96
CA ASP A 142 2.08 -23.22 5.65
C ASP A 142 2.38 -22.18 4.54
N LEU A 143 1.84 -20.95 4.67
CA LEU A 143 2.18 -19.83 3.79
C LEU A 143 3.65 -19.40 3.95
N ALA A 144 4.16 -19.32 5.17
CA ALA A 144 5.56 -18.98 5.45
C ALA A 144 6.51 -20.01 4.81
N ALA A 145 6.18 -21.30 4.93
CA ALA A 145 6.95 -22.39 4.31
C ALA A 145 6.95 -22.27 2.77
N MET A 146 5.80 -22.01 2.17
CA MET A 146 5.68 -21.79 0.72
C MET A 146 6.48 -20.56 0.27
N ASN A 147 6.36 -19.44 0.97
CA ASN A 147 7.12 -18.23 0.69
C ASN A 147 8.64 -18.47 0.74
N LYS A 148 9.11 -19.25 1.72
CA LYS A 148 10.53 -19.65 1.80
C LYS A 148 10.99 -20.39 0.56
N GLN A 149 10.19 -21.30 0.00
CA GLN A 149 10.53 -22.06 -1.22
C GLN A 149 10.63 -21.15 -2.45
N PHE A 150 9.77 -20.14 -2.54
CA PHE A 150 9.76 -19.20 -3.65
C PHE A 150 10.73 -18.02 -3.47
N GLY A 151 11.25 -17.78 -2.26
CA GLY A 151 12.07 -16.60 -1.93
C GLY A 151 11.24 -15.33 -1.89
N LEU A 152 9.99 -15.42 -1.43
CA LEU A 152 9.01 -14.33 -1.37
C LEU A 152 8.66 -13.97 0.07
N CYS A 153 8.13 -12.76 0.25
CA CYS A 153 7.61 -12.27 1.52
C CYS A 153 6.15 -11.83 1.36
N ALA A 154 5.25 -12.47 2.08
CA ALA A 154 3.86 -12.03 2.22
C ALA A 154 3.77 -10.90 3.25
N MET A 155 3.16 -9.78 2.89
CA MET A 155 3.00 -8.62 3.76
C MET A 155 1.52 -8.44 4.11
N TYR A 156 1.12 -8.83 5.33
CA TYR A 156 -0.25 -8.70 5.82
C TYR A 156 -0.65 -7.25 5.94
N HIS A 157 -1.60 -6.80 5.11
CA HIS A 157 -2.09 -5.44 5.20
C HIS A 157 -3.03 -5.26 6.38
N THR A 158 -2.61 -4.47 7.36
CA THR A 158 -3.44 -4.16 8.52
C THR A 158 -4.64 -3.31 8.11
N HIS A 159 -5.81 -3.63 8.68
CA HIS A 159 -7.06 -2.99 8.29
C HIS A 159 -7.96 -2.81 9.50
N SER A 160 -8.59 -1.64 9.66
CA SER A 160 -9.60 -1.42 10.69
C SER A 160 -10.91 -2.15 10.38
N GLY A 161 -11.68 -2.44 11.41
CA GLY A 161 -13.01 -3.00 11.32
C GLY A 161 -13.29 -4.18 12.25
N VAL A 162 -14.55 -4.32 12.63
CA VAL A 162 -15.04 -5.18 13.72
C VAL A 162 -14.62 -6.66 13.61
N ASN A 163 -14.53 -7.19 12.41
CA ASN A 163 -14.23 -8.62 12.21
C ASN A 163 -12.91 -8.83 11.45
N ARG A 164 -11.95 -7.91 11.57
CA ARG A 164 -10.67 -8.02 10.90
C ARG A 164 -9.60 -8.57 11.85
N VAL A 165 -8.96 -9.64 11.46
CA VAL A 165 -7.67 -10.04 12.06
C VAL A 165 -6.66 -8.96 11.75
N GLY A 166 -5.88 -8.55 12.72
CA GLY A 166 -4.90 -7.47 12.56
C GLY A 166 -5.46 -6.05 12.79
N ALA A 167 -6.76 -5.89 13.10
CA ALA A 167 -7.29 -4.60 13.51
C ALA A 167 -6.66 -4.15 14.84
N SER A 168 -6.61 -5.02 15.83
CA SER A 168 -5.93 -4.76 17.11
C SER A 168 -4.40 -4.81 17.01
N MET A 169 -3.86 -5.39 15.94
CA MET A 169 -2.43 -5.63 15.66
C MET A 169 -1.74 -6.61 16.62
N TRP A 170 -2.20 -6.77 17.84
CA TRP A 170 -1.68 -7.75 18.79
C TRP A 170 -2.02 -9.18 18.40
N ASP A 171 -3.19 -9.40 17.84
CA ASP A 171 -3.60 -10.67 17.26
C ASP A 171 -2.75 -11.02 16.03
N LEU A 172 -2.47 -10.04 15.16
CA LEU A 172 -1.55 -10.25 14.04
C LEU A 172 -0.14 -10.58 14.51
N TYR A 173 0.38 -9.86 15.51
CA TYR A 173 1.69 -10.17 16.10
C TYR A 173 1.76 -11.62 16.58
N SER A 174 0.75 -12.09 17.31
CA SER A 174 0.69 -13.47 17.79
C SER A 174 0.70 -14.52 16.66
N LEU A 175 0.23 -14.14 15.47
CA LEU A 175 0.30 -15.00 14.28
C LEU A 175 1.67 -14.97 13.60
N LEU A 176 2.42 -13.86 13.71
CA LEU A 176 3.69 -13.65 13.00
C LEU A 176 4.94 -13.96 13.83
N GLU A 177 4.89 -13.86 15.17
CA GLU A 177 6.05 -13.87 16.06
C GLU A 177 6.98 -15.08 15.94
N ASP A 178 6.46 -16.25 15.52
CA ASP A 178 7.21 -17.49 15.37
C ASP A 178 7.89 -17.63 13.99
N PHE A 179 7.67 -16.69 13.07
CA PHE A 179 8.12 -16.81 11.68
C PHE A 179 9.11 -15.71 11.32
N SER A 180 9.97 -16.00 10.33
CA SER A 180 10.85 -14.97 9.77
C SER A 180 10.04 -13.87 9.10
N PRO A 181 10.31 -12.59 9.41
CA PRO A 181 9.67 -11.46 8.73
C PRO A 181 10.00 -11.38 7.23
N ASP A 182 10.97 -12.15 6.74
CA ASP A 182 11.26 -12.27 5.31
C ASP A 182 10.38 -13.31 4.60
N GLN A 183 9.56 -14.04 5.35
CA GLN A 183 8.58 -14.99 4.82
C GLN A 183 7.14 -14.46 4.95
N VAL A 184 6.78 -14.05 6.16
CA VAL A 184 5.49 -13.43 6.49
C VAL A 184 5.73 -12.21 7.38
N SER A 185 5.12 -11.10 7.03
CA SER A 185 5.38 -9.80 7.63
C SER A 185 4.12 -8.94 7.64
N ALA A 186 4.23 -7.72 8.15
CA ALA A 186 3.18 -6.72 8.08
C ALA A 186 3.42 -5.73 6.92
N ASN A 187 2.34 -5.37 6.25
CA ASN A 187 2.19 -4.14 5.51
C ASN A 187 1.37 -3.19 6.40
N LEU A 188 2.08 -2.42 7.21
CA LEU A 188 1.48 -1.64 8.30
C LEU A 188 0.83 -0.37 7.76
N ASP A 189 -0.50 -0.29 7.85
CA ASP A 189 -1.25 0.91 7.48
C ASP A 189 -1.45 1.80 8.72
N VAL A 190 -0.79 2.96 8.72
CA VAL A 190 -0.82 3.88 9.87
C VAL A 190 -2.18 4.53 10.08
N GLY A 191 -2.94 4.77 9.01
CA GLY A 191 -4.30 5.31 9.13
C GLY A 191 -5.22 4.34 9.87
N HIS A 192 -5.18 3.05 9.51
CA HIS A 192 -5.90 2.01 10.23
C HIS A 192 -5.37 1.82 11.65
N ALA A 193 -4.04 1.83 11.83
CA ALA A 193 -3.42 1.72 13.15
C ALA A 193 -3.90 2.81 14.11
N THR A 194 -3.93 4.05 13.64
CA THR A 194 -4.35 5.20 14.45
C THR A 194 -5.85 5.15 14.72
N ALA A 195 -6.68 4.76 13.72
CA ALA A 195 -8.12 4.63 13.91
C ALA A 195 -8.49 3.58 14.99
N GLU A 196 -7.83 2.43 15.00
CA GLU A 196 -8.08 1.37 15.99
C GLU A 196 -7.36 1.62 17.32
N GLY A 197 -6.16 2.21 17.30
CA GLY A 197 -5.34 2.45 18.49
C GLY A 197 -5.65 3.76 19.22
N GLY A 198 -6.41 4.67 18.62
CA GLY A 198 -6.77 5.96 19.22
C GLY A 198 -5.56 6.78 19.63
N PHE A 199 -5.59 7.35 20.84
CA PHE A 199 -4.59 8.30 21.33
C PHE A 199 -3.17 7.70 21.46
N GLY A 200 -3.04 6.46 21.93
CA GLY A 200 -1.71 5.88 22.23
C GLY A 200 -1.52 4.43 21.78
N GLY A 201 -2.59 3.69 21.53
CA GLY A 201 -2.50 2.27 21.18
C GLY A 201 -1.76 2.01 19.85
N TRP A 202 -1.88 2.91 18.89
CA TRP A 202 -1.16 2.82 17.61
C TRP A 202 0.35 2.90 17.78
N ILE A 203 0.85 3.64 18.80
CA ILE A 203 2.28 3.72 19.12
C ILE A 203 2.79 2.36 19.60
N HIS A 204 2.03 1.71 20.51
CA HIS A 204 2.38 0.37 20.99
C HIS A 204 2.33 -0.66 19.86
N SER A 205 1.29 -0.61 19.03
CA SER A 205 1.15 -1.49 17.85
C SER A 205 2.29 -1.31 16.86
N THR A 206 2.71 -0.07 16.59
CA THR A 206 3.86 0.22 15.72
C THR A 206 5.17 -0.31 16.31
N ARG A 207 5.38 -0.16 17.62
CA ARG A 207 6.58 -0.73 18.30
C ARG A 207 6.58 -2.25 18.23
N LEU A 208 5.43 -2.88 18.41
CA LEU A 208 5.28 -4.33 18.39
C LEU A 208 5.55 -4.92 17.00
N LEU A 209 4.91 -4.37 15.95
CA LEU A 209 5.00 -4.88 14.59
C LEU A 209 6.18 -4.31 13.79
N GLY A 210 6.82 -3.24 14.24
CA GLY A 210 7.91 -2.58 13.53
C GLY A 210 8.98 -3.55 13.01
N PRO A 211 9.56 -4.44 13.85
CA PRO A 211 10.54 -5.42 13.40
C PRO A 211 10.02 -6.42 12.36
N HIS A 212 8.71 -6.67 12.35
CA HIS A 212 8.04 -7.54 11.39
C HIS A 212 7.48 -6.80 10.17
N THR A 213 7.71 -5.49 10.02
CA THR A 213 7.16 -4.70 8.92
C THR A 213 8.11 -4.72 7.73
N ARG A 214 7.59 -5.04 6.54
CA ARG A 214 8.31 -5.05 5.25
C ARG A 214 7.66 -4.18 4.18
N GLY A 215 6.49 -3.62 4.44
CA GLY A 215 5.80 -2.61 3.67
C GLY A 215 4.99 -1.69 4.58
N ILE A 216 4.74 -0.46 4.17
CA ILE A 216 3.83 0.44 4.88
C ILE A 216 2.84 1.08 3.92
N ALA A 217 1.63 1.33 4.41
CA ALA A 217 0.63 2.10 3.71
C ALA A 217 0.32 3.38 4.48
N LEU A 218 0.25 4.48 3.76
CA LEU A 218 -0.01 5.80 4.30
C LEU A 218 -1.34 6.30 3.79
N LYS A 219 -2.25 6.57 4.68
CA LYS A 219 -3.51 7.28 4.45
C LYS A 219 -3.92 8.02 5.69
N ASP A 220 -4.72 9.05 5.52
CA ASP A 220 -5.14 9.92 6.61
C ASP A 220 -6.63 9.81 6.88
N PHE A 221 -7.00 10.09 8.12
CA PHE A 221 -8.39 10.11 8.54
C PHE A 221 -8.62 11.11 9.67
N ALA A 222 -9.88 11.48 9.87
CA ALA A 222 -10.33 12.18 11.06
C ALA A 222 -11.61 11.52 11.58
N TRP A 223 -11.81 11.55 12.90
CA TRP A 223 -13.10 11.16 13.45
C TRP A 223 -14.17 12.17 13.06
N LYS A 224 -15.23 11.69 12.45
CA LYS A 224 -16.40 12.49 12.04
C LYS A 224 -17.60 12.11 12.88
N LYS A 225 -18.31 13.12 13.37
CA LYS A 225 -19.55 12.94 14.11
C LYS A 225 -20.71 12.80 13.12
N GLU A 226 -21.41 11.68 13.16
CA GLU A 226 -22.60 11.39 12.37
C GLU A 226 -23.78 11.16 13.34
N GLY A 227 -24.56 12.19 13.59
CA GLY A 227 -25.62 12.17 14.60
C GLY A 227 -25.04 11.95 16.02
N LYS A 228 -25.35 10.81 16.65
CA LYS A 228 -24.80 10.41 17.96
C LYS A 228 -23.55 9.56 17.88
N ASN A 229 -23.15 9.11 16.66
CA ASN A 229 -22.05 8.19 16.47
C ASN A 229 -20.80 8.92 15.96
N TRP A 230 -19.64 8.33 16.22
CA TRP A 230 -18.37 8.74 15.66
C TRP A 230 -17.88 7.64 14.71
N ARG A 231 -17.38 8.04 13.52
CA ARG A 231 -16.83 7.14 12.52
C ARG A 231 -15.53 7.69 11.96
N PRO A 232 -14.57 6.84 11.55
CA PRO A 232 -13.42 7.31 10.81
C PRO A 232 -13.89 7.80 9.43
N GLY A 233 -13.53 9.03 9.10
CA GLY A 233 -13.73 9.61 7.77
C GLY A 233 -12.37 9.82 7.11
N TRP A 234 -12.11 9.09 6.05
CA TRP A 234 -10.85 9.23 5.30
C TRP A 234 -10.77 10.62 4.66
N CYS A 235 -9.57 11.19 4.60
CA CYS A 235 -9.32 12.52 4.08
C CYS A 235 -7.98 12.59 3.33
N ALA A 236 -7.72 13.72 2.69
CA ALA A 236 -6.47 13.96 1.99
C ALA A 236 -5.28 13.90 2.95
N PHE A 237 -4.13 13.49 2.44
CA PHE A 237 -2.91 13.33 3.21
C PHE A 237 -2.51 14.63 3.93
N GLY A 238 -2.26 14.55 5.22
CA GLY A 238 -1.90 15.69 6.08
C GLY A 238 -3.08 16.56 6.53
N GLN A 239 -4.32 16.19 6.22
CA GLN A 239 -5.52 16.92 6.65
C GLN A 239 -6.28 16.23 7.79
N GLY A 240 -5.78 15.12 8.27
CA GLY A 240 -6.41 14.31 9.30
C GLY A 240 -5.68 14.32 10.63
N MET A 241 -5.74 13.19 11.31
CA MET A 241 -5.27 13.03 12.69
C MET A 241 -4.06 12.09 12.80
N VAL A 242 -3.54 11.59 11.68
CA VAL A 242 -2.37 10.67 11.67
C VAL A 242 -1.08 11.47 11.89
N ASP A 243 -0.32 11.12 12.93
CA ASP A 243 1.02 11.64 13.13
C ASP A 243 2.03 10.87 12.27
N PHE A 244 2.08 11.21 10.99
CA PHE A 244 2.98 10.57 10.03
C PHE A 244 4.46 10.72 10.40
N LYS A 245 4.86 11.87 10.92
CA LYS A 245 6.25 12.13 11.29
C LYS A 245 6.69 11.20 12.43
N GLN A 246 5.88 11.07 13.48
CA GLN A 246 6.16 10.17 14.58
C GLN A 246 6.18 8.71 14.10
N PHE A 247 5.18 8.29 13.29
CA PHE A 247 5.13 6.94 12.73
C PHE A 247 6.37 6.61 11.91
N LEU A 248 6.73 7.47 10.94
CA LEU A 248 7.89 7.25 10.06
C LEU A 248 9.21 7.22 10.83
N THR A 249 9.35 8.07 11.85
CA THR A 249 10.51 8.04 12.75
C THR A 249 10.61 6.71 13.49
N MET A 250 9.50 6.20 14.01
CA MET A 250 9.45 4.93 14.74
C MET A 250 9.76 3.75 13.83
N ILE A 251 9.16 3.69 12.63
CA ILE A 251 9.35 2.56 11.71
C ILE A 251 10.78 2.53 11.15
N LYS A 252 11.36 3.72 10.89
CA LYS A 252 12.77 3.86 10.52
C LYS A 252 13.68 3.33 11.62
N ALA A 253 13.43 3.72 12.88
CA ALA A 253 14.18 3.24 14.03
C ALA A 253 14.06 1.72 14.24
N ALA A 254 12.95 1.11 13.83
CA ALA A 254 12.75 -0.34 13.81
C ALA A 254 13.51 -1.05 12.65
N GLY A 255 14.25 -0.30 11.83
CA GLY A 255 15.04 -0.86 10.71
C GLY A 255 14.26 -1.09 9.42
N PHE A 256 13.08 -0.48 9.27
CA PHE A 256 12.26 -0.62 8.08
C PHE A 256 13.00 -0.26 6.79
N GLN A 257 12.96 -1.15 5.83
CA GLN A 257 13.41 -0.95 4.45
C GLN A 257 12.39 -1.63 3.53
N GLY A 258 11.65 -0.84 2.76
CA GLY A 258 10.62 -1.40 1.90
C GLY A 258 9.74 -0.35 1.22
N PRO A 259 8.78 -0.79 0.42
CA PRO A 259 7.88 0.09 -0.29
C PRO A 259 6.93 0.83 0.65
N ILE A 260 6.66 2.08 0.29
CA ILE A 260 5.67 2.94 0.91
C ILE A 260 4.52 3.11 -0.08
N GLN A 261 3.32 2.70 0.31
CA GLN A 261 2.12 2.85 -0.52
C GLN A 261 1.35 4.09 -0.10
N LEU A 262 0.93 4.93 -1.05
CA LEU A 262 -0.10 5.95 -0.79
C LEU A 262 -1.48 5.38 -1.13
N HIS A 263 -2.38 5.44 -0.15
CA HIS A 263 -3.76 5.03 -0.29
C HIS A 263 -4.68 6.26 -0.33
N TYR A 264 -5.38 6.40 -1.43
CA TYR A 264 -6.31 7.48 -1.71
C TYR A 264 -7.74 6.98 -1.52
N GLU A 265 -8.24 6.98 -0.28
CA GLU A 265 -9.54 6.38 0.07
C GLU A 265 -10.51 7.43 0.65
N TYR A 266 -10.64 8.59 -0.02
CA TYR A 266 -11.51 9.69 0.41
C TYR A 266 -12.38 10.25 -0.73
N PRO A 267 -13.53 10.87 -0.41
CA PRO A 267 -14.61 11.15 -1.38
C PRO A 267 -14.27 12.09 -2.55
N GLU A 268 -13.23 12.95 -2.44
CA GLU A 268 -12.86 13.90 -3.50
C GLU A 268 -12.44 13.24 -4.83
N LEU A 269 -12.21 11.94 -4.80
CA LEU A 269 -11.64 11.16 -5.91
C LEU A 269 -12.70 10.58 -6.86
N GLY A 270 -13.98 10.99 -6.72
CA GLY A 270 -15.02 10.64 -7.69
C GLY A 270 -15.33 9.14 -7.79
N GLY A 271 -15.05 8.37 -6.73
CA GLY A 271 -15.37 6.94 -6.64
C GLY A 271 -14.20 6.00 -6.94
N ILE A 272 -13.07 6.50 -7.44
CA ILE A 272 -11.86 5.66 -7.61
C ILE A 272 -11.23 5.23 -6.28
N ASP A 273 -11.51 5.96 -5.20
CA ASP A 273 -11.26 5.57 -3.82
C ASP A 273 -11.83 4.19 -3.50
N ALA A 274 -13.03 3.89 -4.01
CA ALA A 274 -13.68 2.59 -3.91
C ALA A 274 -13.28 1.59 -5.01
N GLY A 275 -12.37 1.95 -5.93
CA GLY A 275 -11.94 1.11 -7.05
C GLY A 275 -12.94 1.05 -8.20
N LYS A 276 -13.75 2.10 -8.41
CA LYS A 276 -14.60 2.19 -9.59
C LYS A 276 -13.78 2.25 -10.87
N LYS A 277 -14.31 1.64 -11.93
CA LYS A 277 -13.69 1.57 -13.26
C LYS A 277 -14.03 2.78 -14.16
N GLU A 278 -14.75 3.76 -13.62
CA GLU A 278 -15.14 4.98 -14.36
C GLU A 278 -14.88 6.20 -13.49
N LEU A 279 -14.30 7.24 -14.09
CA LEU A 279 -14.13 8.52 -13.43
C LEU A 279 -15.45 9.30 -13.43
N THR A 280 -15.81 9.86 -12.27
CA THR A 280 -16.92 10.80 -12.15
C THR A 280 -16.46 12.26 -12.06
N ILE A 281 -15.14 12.49 -12.16
CA ILE A 281 -14.49 13.80 -12.18
C ILE A 281 -13.45 13.83 -13.31
N PRO A 282 -13.04 15.02 -13.80
CA PRO A 282 -12.00 15.14 -14.82
C PRO A 282 -10.68 14.50 -14.39
N GLN A 283 -9.99 13.84 -15.32
CA GLN A 283 -8.70 13.17 -15.09
C GLN A 283 -7.65 14.14 -14.51
N GLU A 284 -7.61 15.38 -15.02
CA GLU A 284 -6.66 16.40 -14.57
C GLU A 284 -6.84 16.72 -13.09
N ARG A 285 -8.08 16.66 -12.59
CA ARG A 285 -8.36 16.84 -11.16
C ARG A 285 -7.85 15.69 -10.33
N VAL A 286 -7.98 14.46 -10.82
CA VAL A 286 -7.42 13.27 -10.15
C VAL A 286 -5.89 13.38 -10.07
N VAL A 287 -5.23 13.73 -11.17
CA VAL A 287 -3.78 13.92 -11.24
C VAL A 287 -3.33 14.99 -10.24
N ALA A 288 -4.00 16.15 -10.21
CA ALA A 288 -3.67 17.24 -9.29
C ALA A 288 -3.82 16.82 -7.82
N ILE A 289 -4.84 16.03 -7.48
CA ILE A 289 -5.03 15.48 -6.14
C ILE A 289 -3.86 14.55 -5.78
N PHE A 290 -3.49 13.64 -6.66
CA PHE A 290 -2.40 12.70 -6.41
C PHE A 290 -1.05 13.41 -6.27
N GLN A 291 -0.79 14.45 -7.08
CA GLN A 291 0.43 15.28 -6.97
C GLN A 291 0.50 16.02 -5.63
N ARG A 292 -0.60 16.64 -5.21
CA ARG A 292 -0.70 17.35 -3.92
C ARG A 292 -0.34 16.42 -2.74
N ASP A 293 -0.97 15.25 -2.70
CA ASP A 293 -0.79 14.33 -1.58
C ASP A 293 0.60 13.65 -1.61
N LEU A 294 1.13 13.37 -2.80
CA LEU A 294 2.49 12.86 -2.94
C LEU A 294 3.52 13.87 -2.46
N GLU A 295 3.36 15.16 -2.80
CA GLU A 295 4.27 16.21 -2.32
C GLU A 295 4.20 16.35 -0.80
N ALA A 296 3.00 16.36 -0.21
CA ALA A 296 2.83 16.35 1.24
C ALA A 296 3.51 15.13 1.89
N CYS A 297 3.37 13.95 1.31
CA CYS A 297 4.06 12.73 1.76
C CYS A 297 5.58 12.89 1.70
N ARG A 298 6.13 13.41 0.60
CA ARG A 298 7.57 13.62 0.45
C ARG A 298 8.14 14.62 1.46
N ILE A 299 7.37 15.65 1.84
CA ILE A 299 7.76 16.59 2.91
C ILE A 299 7.94 15.84 4.22
N VAL A 300 6.95 15.03 4.63
CA VAL A 300 7.01 14.30 5.89
C VAL A 300 8.11 13.22 5.88
N LEU A 301 8.34 12.56 4.75
CA LEU A 301 9.46 11.62 4.58
C LEU A 301 10.81 12.31 4.78
N ARG A 302 11.03 13.50 4.20
CA ARG A 302 12.24 14.29 4.43
C ARG A 302 12.41 14.66 5.91
N GLU A 303 11.33 15.07 6.58
CA GLU A 303 11.36 15.40 8.00
C GLU A 303 11.68 14.21 8.91
N ALA A 304 11.27 13.00 8.50
CA ALA A 304 11.63 11.74 9.17
C ALA A 304 13.00 11.19 8.75
N GLY A 305 13.69 11.86 7.80
CA GLY A 305 14.98 11.42 7.24
C GLY A 305 14.86 10.14 6.42
N MET A 306 13.76 9.95 5.71
CA MET A 306 13.46 8.80 4.83
C MET A 306 13.38 9.23 3.34
N ALA A 307 14.01 10.31 2.95
CA ALA A 307 14.09 10.75 1.56
C ALA A 307 15.40 10.27 0.91
#